data_6b57aff90c3f3ab9e41165ca0d07fbfc
#
_entry.id   6b57aff90c3f3ab9e41165ca0d07fbfc
#
_cell.length_a   1.000
_cell.length_b   1.000
_cell.length_c   1.000
_cell.angle_alpha   90.00
_cell.angle_beta   90.00
_cell.angle_gamma   90.00
#
_symmetry.space_group_name_H-M   'P 1'
#
loop_
_entity.id
_entity.type
_entity.pdbx_description
1 polymer ?
#
loop_
_entity_poly.entity_id
_entity_poly.type
_entity_poly.pdbx_seq_one_letter_code
_entity_poly.pdbx_strand_id
1 'polypeptide(L)'
;VVKFKRDELNDPEFIKNLQRNLSQELTQDFSFRRVENVGPKVSSELLKAGVTAICLSLMAMLIYIWIRFEWQFSVGAIAALFHDVIITLGIFSALSLEINLSIVAAVLTIVGYSMNDTVVIYDRVRENLKKYSDIKIFDLTNLSINETLSRTIITSSTTLLALLSIFLFGGEILKGFSLAMILGVILGTYSSIFIANPLLVFFKVSQKTVLKEDN
;
A
#
# COMPACT_ATOMS: atom_id res chain seq x y z
N VAL A 1 -10.95 -17.24 -17.57
CA VAL A 1 -11.77 -17.24 -16.34
C VAL A 1 -13.20 -17.50 -16.74
N VAL A 2 -13.78 -18.58 -16.23
CA VAL A 2 -15.19 -18.92 -16.49
C VAL A 2 -16.00 -18.51 -15.26
N LYS A 3 -17.01 -17.65 -15.45
CA LYS A 3 -17.88 -17.16 -14.37
C LYS A 3 -19.27 -17.78 -14.55
N PHE A 4 -19.80 -18.34 -13.49
CA PHE A 4 -21.15 -18.96 -13.47
C PHE A 4 -22.14 -18.13 -12.66
N LYS A 5 -23.44 -18.27 -12.96
CA LYS A 5 -24.50 -17.62 -12.22
C LYS A 5 -24.73 -18.29 -10.86
N ARG A 6 -25.28 -17.51 -9.95
CA ARG A 6 -25.39 -17.71 -8.49
C ARG A 6 -26.09 -19.01 -8.05
N ASP A 7 -27.07 -19.49 -8.84
CA ASP A 7 -27.93 -20.61 -8.43
C ASP A 7 -27.29 -21.98 -8.67
N GLU A 8 -26.27 -22.05 -9.54
CA GLU A 8 -25.63 -23.31 -9.93
C GLU A 8 -24.39 -23.64 -9.02
N LEU A 9 -23.90 -22.67 -8.27
CA LEU A 9 -22.68 -22.80 -7.44
C LEU A 9 -22.92 -23.43 -6.05
N ASN A 10 -24.19 -23.62 -5.64
CA ASN A 10 -24.53 -24.23 -4.36
C ASN A 10 -24.56 -25.75 -4.38
N ASP A 11 -24.37 -26.38 -5.55
CA ASP A 11 -24.31 -27.82 -5.69
C ASP A 11 -22.88 -28.32 -5.57
N PRO A 12 -22.52 -29.12 -4.53
CA PRO A 12 -21.17 -29.69 -4.37
C PRO A 12 -20.76 -30.58 -5.56
N GLU A 13 -21.72 -31.13 -6.30
CA GLU A 13 -21.46 -31.96 -7.47
C GLU A 13 -21.27 -31.13 -8.75
N PHE A 14 -21.66 -29.85 -8.76
CA PHE A 14 -21.60 -28.99 -9.95
C PHE A 14 -20.17 -28.91 -10.53
N ILE A 15 -19.19 -28.69 -9.68
CA ILE A 15 -17.79 -28.60 -10.11
C ILE A 15 -17.29 -29.93 -10.67
N LYS A 16 -17.68 -31.06 -10.03
CA LYS A 16 -17.31 -32.39 -10.53
C LYS A 16 -17.99 -32.72 -11.87
N ASN A 17 -19.23 -32.33 -12.02
CA ASN A 17 -20.00 -32.54 -13.27
C ASN A 17 -19.46 -31.65 -14.39
N LEU A 18 -19.15 -30.39 -14.08
CA LEU A 18 -18.49 -29.46 -15.00
C LEU A 18 -17.13 -30.00 -15.44
N GLN A 19 -16.33 -30.48 -14.49
CA GLN A 19 -15.02 -31.08 -14.76
C GLN A 19 -15.14 -32.29 -15.71
N ARG A 20 -16.13 -33.14 -15.46
CA ARG A 20 -16.40 -34.33 -16.30
C ARG A 20 -16.85 -33.95 -17.69
N ASN A 21 -17.79 -32.97 -17.81
CA ASN A 21 -18.29 -32.52 -19.10
C ASN A 21 -17.19 -31.83 -19.93
N LEU A 22 -16.41 -30.99 -19.33
CA LEU A 22 -15.29 -30.33 -20.00
C LEU A 22 -14.21 -31.33 -20.42
N SER A 23 -13.94 -32.37 -19.60
CA SER A 23 -13.00 -33.44 -19.97
C SER A 23 -13.47 -34.28 -21.15
N GLN A 24 -14.79 -34.34 -21.36
CA GLN A 24 -15.39 -35.10 -22.50
C GLN A 24 -15.42 -34.27 -23.80
N GLU A 25 -15.57 -32.93 -23.68
CA GLU A 25 -15.64 -32.03 -24.83
C GLU A 25 -14.30 -31.50 -25.32
N LEU A 26 -13.33 -31.41 -24.43
CA LEU A 26 -12.00 -30.90 -24.75
C LEU A 26 -11.02 -32.05 -24.98
N THR A 27 -10.43 -32.09 -26.17
CA THR A 27 -9.42 -33.08 -26.57
C THR A 27 -8.04 -32.90 -25.93
N GLN A 28 -7.86 -31.88 -25.10
CA GLN A 28 -6.62 -31.57 -24.39
C GLN A 28 -6.76 -31.80 -22.89
N ASP A 29 -5.75 -32.40 -22.28
CA ASP A 29 -5.65 -32.49 -20.81
C ASP A 29 -5.61 -31.08 -20.20
N PHE A 30 -6.60 -30.74 -19.39
CA PHE A 30 -6.63 -29.49 -18.65
C PHE A 30 -6.69 -29.75 -17.15
N SER A 31 -6.02 -28.91 -16.39
CA SER A 31 -6.07 -28.94 -14.94
C SER A 31 -6.67 -27.63 -14.40
N PHE A 32 -7.59 -27.76 -13.44
CA PHE A 32 -8.07 -26.59 -12.71
C PHE A 32 -6.94 -26.06 -11.83
N ARG A 33 -6.37 -24.91 -12.18
CA ARG A 33 -5.33 -24.28 -11.36
C ARG A 33 -5.87 -23.71 -10.07
N ARG A 34 -7.13 -23.26 -10.08
CA ARG A 34 -7.79 -22.67 -8.91
C ARG A 34 -9.30 -22.73 -9.10
N VAL A 35 -10.00 -23.22 -8.09
CA VAL A 35 -11.47 -23.16 -8.00
C VAL A 35 -11.80 -22.39 -6.74
N GLU A 36 -12.37 -21.20 -6.88
CA GLU A 36 -12.84 -20.39 -5.76
C GLU A 36 -14.36 -20.30 -5.83
N ASN A 37 -14.99 -20.82 -4.79
CA ASN A 37 -16.43 -20.66 -4.57
C ASN A 37 -16.62 -19.63 -3.45
N VAL A 38 -16.93 -18.39 -3.81
CA VAL A 38 -17.15 -17.32 -2.84
C VAL A 38 -18.62 -16.95 -2.85
N GLY A 39 -19.39 -17.51 -1.91
CA GLY A 39 -20.79 -17.16 -1.70
C GLY A 39 -20.94 -15.68 -1.29
N PRO A 40 -22.13 -15.06 -1.53
CA PRO A 40 -22.37 -13.64 -1.25
C PRO A 40 -22.14 -13.25 0.21
N LYS A 41 -22.43 -14.14 1.13
CA LYS A 41 -22.21 -13.93 2.57
C LYS A 41 -20.73 -13.89 2.89
N VAL A 42 -19.95 -14.83 2.35
CA VAL A 42 -18.49 -14.87 2.51
C VAL A 42 -17.84 -13.64 1.87
N SER A 43 -18.28 -13.22 0.69
CA SER A 43 -17.80 -11.98 0.04
C SER A 43 -18.04 -10.75 0.90
N SER A 44 -19.25 -10.63 1.52
CA SER A 44 -19.56 -9.49 2.39
C SER A 44 -18.76 -9.49 3.70
N GLU A 45 -18.51 -10.65 4.27
CA GLU A 45 -17.68 -10.82 5.47
C GLU A 45 -16.22 -10.51 5.18
N LEU A 46 -15.69 -10.97 4.05
CA LEU A 46 -14.32 -10.65 3.61
C LEU A 46 -14.13 -9.15 3.34
N LEU A 47 -15.13 -8.51 2.71
CA LEU A 47 -15.08 -7.07 2.47
C LEU A 47 -15.09 -6.29 3.79
N LYS A 48 -15.99 -6.65 4.72
CA LYS A 48 -16.03 -6.03 6.05
C LYS A 48 -14.73 -6.24 6.81
N ALA A 49 -14.20 -7.46 6.85
CA ALA A 49 -12.93 -7.77 7.50
C ALA A 49 -11.78 -6.98 6.87
N GLY A 50 -11.72 -6.89 5.55
CA GLY A 50 -10.72 -6.13 4.81
C GLY A 50 -10.76 -4.63 5.13
N VAL A 51 -11.95 -4.02 5.06
CA VAL A 51 -12.13 -2.60 5.42
C VAL A 51 -11.77 -2.36 6.87
N THR A 52 -12.21 -3.23 7.78
CA THR A 52 -11.87 -3.12 9.21
C THR A 52 -10.36 -3.21 9.44
N ALA A 53 -9.68 -4.16 8.77
CA ALA A 53 -8.24 -4.33 8.88
C ALA A 53 -7.49 -3.08 8.37
N ILE A 54 -7.91 -2.50 7.24
CA ILE A 54 -7.33 -1.26 6.71
C ILE A 54 -7.54 -0.10 7.70
N CYS A 55 -8.76 0.08 8.22
CA CYS A 55 -9.06 1.13 9.19
C CYS A 55 -8.24 0.97 10.47
N LEU A 56 -8.13 -0.24 11.02
CA LEU A 56 -7.34 -0.51 12.21
C LEU A 56 -5.84 -0.28 11.96
N SER A 57 -5.32 -0.67 10.80
CA SER A 57 -3.93 -0.45 10.42
C SER A 57 -3.62 1.06 10.31
N LEU A 58 -4.49 1.82 9.63
CA LEU A 58 -4.35 3.28 9.53
C LEU A 58 -4.42 3.94 10.91
N MET A 59 -5.34 3.50 11.78
CA MET A 59 -5.47 4.01 13.16
C MET A 59 -4.22 3.70 13.98
N ALA A 60 -3.70 2.49 13.91
CA ALA A 60 -2.47 2.09 14.61
C ALA A 60 -1.26 2.93 14.14
N MET A 61 -1.14 3.15 12.82
CA MET A 61 -0.12 4.03 12.25
C MET A 61 -0.28 5.49 12.70
N LEU A 62 -1.50 5.99 12.76
CA LEU A 62 -1.82 7.30 13.31
C LEU A 62 -1.30 7.48 14.73
N ILE A 63 -1.64 6.53 15.60
CA ILE A 63 -1.23 6.52 17.01
C ILE A 63 0.31 6.47 17.09
N TYR A 64 0.95 5.58 16.33
CA TYR A 64 2.41 5.46 16.29
C TYR A 64 3.08 6.78 15.91
N ILE A 65 2.62 7.44 14.84
CA ILE A 65 3.22 8.68 14.37
C ILE A 65 2.94 9.82 15.36
N TRP A 66 1.75 9.86 15.95
CA TRP A 66 1.41 10.88 16.95
C TRP A 66 2.26 10.74 18.24
N ILE A 67 2.57 9.54 18.65
CA ILE A 67 3.48 9.31 19.79
C ILE A 67 4.93 9.61 19.41
N ARG A 68 5.33 9.33 18.16
CA ARG A 68 6.73 9.44 17.70
C ARG A 68 7.11 10.84 17.22
N PHE A 69 6.14 11.59 16.71
CA PHE A 69 6.33 12.91 16.08
C PHE A 69 5.27 13.91 16.53
N GLU A 70 5.58 15.19 16.35
CA GLU A 70 4.65 16.28 16.56
C GLU A 70 3.48 16.21 15.56
N TRP A 71 2.32 16.77 15.92
CA TRP A 71 1.07 16.66 15.15
C TRP A 71 1.18 17.11 13.69
N GLN A 72 2.04 18.09 13.39
CA GLN A 72 2.25 18.56 12.02
C GLN A 72 2.84 17.48 11.11
N PHE A 73 3.79 16.70 11.63
CA PHE A 73 4.36 15.54 10.95
C PHE A 73 3.32 14.44 10.77
N SER A 74 2.49 14.23 11.80
CA SER A 74 1.41 13.24 11.76
C SER A 74 0.42 13.53 10.64
N VAL A 75 -0.03 14.78 10.50
CA VAL A 75 -0.96 15.17 9.43
C VAL A 75 -0.34 14.96 8.05
N GLY A 76 0.94 15.32 7.87
CA GLY A 76 1.64 15.12 6.61
C GLY A 76 1.74 13.64 6.22
N ALA A 77 2.12 12.80 7.17
CA ALA A 77 2.24 11.36 6.96
C ALA A 77 0.90 10.70 6.62
N ILE A 78 -0.17 11.09 7.32
CA ILE A 78 -1.53 10.59 7.06
C ILE A 78 -2.01 10.99 5.67
N ALA A 79 -1.81 12.24 5.29
CA ALA A 79 -2.19 12.72 3.95
C ALA A 79 -1.50 11.93 2.86
N ALA A 80 -0.20 11.62 3.01
CA ALA A 80 0.56 10.77 2.10
C ALA A 80 0.00 9.35 2.05
N LEU A 81 -0.30 8.72 3.19
CA LEU A 81 -0.89 7.39 3.24
C LEU A 81 -2.26 7.31 2.56
N PHE A 82 -3.14 8.27 2.84
CA PHE A 82 -4.44 8.33 2.17
C PHE A 82 -4.30 8.47 0.66
N HIS A 83 -3.40 9.34 0.21
CA HIS A 83 -3.09 9.49 -1.21
C HIS A 83 -2.68 8.15 -1.82
N ASP A 84 -1.74 7.42 -1.22
CA ASP A 84 -1.19 6.18 -1.76
C ASP A 84 -2.25 5.08 -1.86
N VAL A 85 -3.06 4.91 -0.81
CA VAL A 85 -4.15 3.93 -0.79
C VAL A 85 -5.23 4.28 -1.82
N ILE A 86 -5.68 5.54 -1.85
CA ILE A 86 -6.74 5.98 -2.77
C ILE A 86 -6.30 5.84 -4.21
N ILE A 87 -5.08 6.26 -4.55
CA ILE A 87 -4.59 6.17 -5.93
C ILE A 87 -4.37 4.72 -6.34
N THR A 88 -3.81 3.87 -5.46
CA THR A 88 -3.65 2.44 -5.76
C THR A 88 -4.99 1.77 -6.04
N LEU A 89 -5.98 1.96 -5.17
CA LEU A 89 -7.34 1.42 -5.37
C LEU A 89 -8.04 2.05 -6.58
N GLY A 90 -7.82 3.35 -6.82
CA GLY A 90 -8.33 4.07 -7.98
C GLY A 90 -7.82 3.48 -9.29
N ILE A 91 -6.54 3.17 -9.39
CA ILE A 91 -5.93 2.52 -10.57
C ILE A 91 -6.54 1.12 -10.77
N PHE A 92 -6.70 0.32 -9.69
CA PHE A 92 -7.33 -0.98 -9.78
C PHE A 92 -8.77 -0.90 -10.29
N SER A 93 -9.53 0.08 -9.79
CA SER A 93 -10.89 0.35 -10.24
C SER A 93 -10.95 0.81 -11.71
N ALA A 94 -10.08 1.73 -12.10
CA ALA A 94 -10.03 2.26 -13.47
C ALA A 94 -9.66 1.18 -14.51
N LEU A 95 -8.78 0.25 -14.12
CA LEU A 95 -8.39 -0.89 -14.96
C LEU A 95 -9.35 -2.09 -14.83
N SER A 96 -10.45 -1.95 -14.07
CA SER A 96 -11.44 -3.01 -13.81
C SER A 96 -10.79 -4.32 -13.30
N LEU A 97 -9.72 -4.19 -12.50
CA LEU A 97 -9.04 -5.32 -11.89
C LEU A 97 -9.84 -5.87 -10.70
N GLU A 98 -9.82 -7.18 -10.52
CA GLU A 98 -10.54 -7.82 -9.42
C GLU A 98 -9.89 -7.50 -8.07
N ILE A 99 -10.67 -6.97 -7.13
CA ILE A 99 -10.25 -6.75 -5.75
C ILE A 99 -10.57 -8.02 -4.96
N ASN A 100 -9.54 -8.72 -4.54
CA ASN A 100 -9.60 -9.93 -3.73
C ASN A 100 -8.81 -9.76 -2.41
N LEU A 101 -8.78 -10.80 -1.58
CA LEU A 101 -8.08 -10.75 -0.29
C LEU A 101 -6.58 -10.46 -0.44
N SER A 102 -5.96 -10.91 -1.53
CA SER A 102 -4.54 -10.61 -1.80
C SER A 102 -4.29 -9.12 -2.03
N ILE A 103 -5.24 -8.41 -2.66
CA ILE A 103 -5.16 -6.95 -2.84
C ILE A 103 -5.33 -6.23 -1.50
N VAL A 104 -6.23 -6.70 -0.63
CA VAL A 104 -6.35 -6.15 0.73
C VAL A 104 -5.04 -6.30 1.50
N ALA A 105 -4.41 -7.48 1.43
CA ALA A 105 -3.10 -7.71 2.03
C ALA A 105 -2.01 -6.80 1.44
N ALA A 106 -2.02 -6.58 0.11
CA ALA A 106 -1.11 -5.64 -0.54
C ALA A 106 -1.32 -4.21 -0.02
N VAL A 107 -2.56 -3.73 0.08
CA VAL A 107 -2.86 -2.38 0.60
C VAL A 107 -2.35 -2.22 2.04
N LEU A 108 -2.56 -3.21 2.90
CA LEU A 108 -2.02 -3.20 4.27
C LEU A 108 -0.48 -3.14 4.29
N THR A 109 0.15 -3.86 3.36
CA THR A 109 1.61 -3.84 3.22
C THR A 109 2.11 -2.50 2.69
N ILE A 110 1.39 -1.87 1.74
CA ILE A 110 1.70 -0.54 1.19
C ILE A 110 1.68 0.51 2.30
N VAL A 111 0.70 0.47 3.20
CA VAL A 111 0.61 1.38 4.35
C VAL A 111 1.90 1.34 5.18
N GLY A 112 2.40 0.14 5.50
CA GLY A 112 3.65 0.00 6.24
C GLY A 112 4.88 0.41 5.44
N TYR A 113 4.91 0.09 4.14
CA TYR A 113 6.04 0.40 3.26
C TYR A 113 6.18 1.90 3.01
N SER A 114 5.09 2.59 2.66
CA SER A 114 5.08 4.04 2.42
C SER A 114 5.55 4.81 3.64
N MET A 115 5.12 4.38 4.84
CA MET A 115 5.55 5.00 6.09
C MET A 115 7.05 4.91 6.36
N ASN A 116 7.72 3.86 5.89
CA ASN A 116 9.16 3.69 6.12
C ASN A 116 9.98 4.87 5.58
N ASP A 117 9.72 5.28 4.35
CA ASP A 117 10.44 6.41 3.73
C ASP A 117 10.04 7.75 4.38
N THR A 118 8.75 7.95 4.65
CA THR A 118 8.24 9.16 5.32
C THR A 118 8.90 9.36 6.69
N VAL A 119 8.95 8.30 7.53
CA VAL A 119 9.57 8.36 8.86
C VAL A 119 11.06 8.69 8.78
N VAL A 120 11.79 8.10 7.82
CA VAL A 120 13.22 8.38 7.64
C VAL A 120 13.48 9.84 7.29
N ILE A 121 12.68 10.39 6.36
CA ILE A 121 12.82 11.80 5.97
C ILE A 121 12.45 12.70 7.16
N TYR A 122 11.37 12.37 7.88
CA TYR A 122 10.93 13.15 9.04
C TYR A 122 11.91 13.13 10.19
N ASP A 123 12.53 12.00 10.50
CA ASP A 123 13.61 11.94 11.49
C ASP A 123 14.78 12.83 11.07
N ARG A 124 15.13 12.84 9.79
CA ARG A 124 16.19 13.70 9.27
C ARG A 124 15.83 15.18 9.34
N VAL A 125 14.57 15.53 9.03
CA VAL A 125 14.06 16.90 9.17
C VAL A 125 14.15 17.34 10.64
N ARG A 126 13.74 16.49 11.60
CA ARG A 126 13.84 16.80 13.04
C ARG A 126 15.31 17.00 13.49
N GLU A 127 16.21 16.14 13.04
CA GLU A 127 17.64 16.26 13.34
C GLU A 127 18.19 17.58 12.80
N ASN A 128 17.88 17.92 11.55
CA ASN A 128 18.33 19.15 10.93
C ASN A 128 17.69 20.39 11.56
N LEU A 129 16.44 20.33 12.02
CA LEU A 129 15.79 21.41 12.79
C LEU A 129 16.49 21.67 14.12
N LYS A 130 17.01 20.64 14.79
CA LYS A 130 17.80 20.79 16.03
C LYS A 130 19.19 21.39 15.76
N LYS A 131 19.77 21.06 14.61
CA LYS A 131 21.14 21.47 14.24
C LYS A 131 21.20 22.87 13.64
N TYR A 132 20.23 23.30 12.88
CA TYR A 132 20.23 24.55 12.13
C TYR A 132 19.10 25.48 12.61
N SER A 133 19.43 26.57 13.30
CA SER A 133 18.43 27.51 13.85
C SER A 133 17.90 28.53 12.84
N ASP A 134 18.70 28.90 11.82
CA ASP A 134 18.47 30.05 10.95
C ASP A 134 18.07 29.69 9.51
N ILE A 135 17.90 28.40 9.19
CA ILE A 135 17.53 27.93 7.85
C ILE A 135 16.00 27.97 7.70
N LYS A 136 15.51 28.46 6.55
CA LYS A 136 14.09 28.40 6.22
C LYS A 136 13.65 26.93 6.12
N ILE A 137 12.45 26.63 6.60
CA ILE A 137 11.89 25.25 6.60
C ILE A 137 11.90 24.62 5.19
N PHE A 138 11.66 25.39 4.14
CA PHE A 138 11.73 24.93 2.77
C PHE A 138 13.12 24.39 2.38
N ASP A 139 14.17 25.16 2.69
CA ASP A 139 15.54 24.78 2.36
C ASP A 139 16.01 23.62 3.24
N LEU A 140 15.57 23.60 4.51
CA LEU A 140 15.89 22.55 5.45
C LEU A 140 15.21 21.21 5.06
N THR A 141 13.97 21.23 4.61
CA THR A 141 13.29 20.01 4.11
C THR A 141 13.97 19.49 2.85
N ASN A 142 14.34 20.36 1.91
CA ASN A 142 15.10 19.98 0.72
C ASN A 142 16.47 19.37 1.07
N LEU A 143 17.17 19.94 2.03
CA LEU A 143 18.43 19.38 2.52
C LEU A 143 18.21 17.98 3.09
N SER A 144 17.20 17.80 3.93
CA SER A 144 16.87 16.52 4.56
C SER A 144 16.48 15.43 3.57
N ILE A 145 15.69 15.80 2.54
CA ILE A 145 15.34 14.90 1.43
C ILE A 145 16.60 14.47 0.69
N ASN A 146 17.49 15.40 0.31
CA ASN A 146 18.71 15.08 -0.41
C ASN A 146 19.65 14.16 0.40
N GLU A 147 19.76 14.36 1.70
CA GLU A 147 20.56 13.53 2.59
C GLU A 147 20.03 12.09 2.73
N THR A 148 18.72 11.88 2.56
CA THR A 148 18.07 10.57 2.65
C THR A 148 17.81 9.94 1.28
N LEU A 149 17.91 10.69 0.19
CA LEU A 149 17.50 10.31 -1.15
C LEU A 149 18.18 9.03 -1.65
N SER A 150 19.49 8.91 -1.43
CA SER A 150 20.23 7.71 -1.84
C SER A 150 19.67 6.43 -1.20
N ARG A 151 19.36 6.49 0.10
CA ARG A 151 18.77 5.38 0.83
C ARG A 151 17.38 5.04 0.27
N THR A 152 16.53 6.03 0.10
CA THR A 152 15.16 5.86 -0.44
C THR A 152 15.20 5.25 -1.84
N ILE A 153 16.05 5.74 -2.74
CA ILE A 153 16.17 5.18 -4.10
C ILE A 153 16.67 3.74 -4.06
N ILE A 154 17.67 3.42 -3.26
CA ILE A 154 18.20 2.05 -3.18
C ILE A 154 17.14 1.09 -2.63
N THR A 155 16.47 1.43 -1.53
CA THR A 155 15.44 0.59 -0.93
C THR A 155 14.24 0.37 -1.85
N SER A 156 13.75 1.43 -2.49
CA SER A 156 12.64 1.34 -3.44
C SER A 156 13.02 0.56 -4.69
N SER A 157 14.21 0.79 -5.26
CA SER A 157 14.66 0.06 -6.46
C SER A 157 14.86 -1.42 -6.21
N THR A 158 15.47 -1.81 -5.08
CA THR A 158 15.66 -3.23 -4.73
C THR A 158 14.33 -3.94 -4.50
N THR A 159 13.38 -3.28 -3.85
CA THR A 159 12.03 -3.81 -3.65
C THR A 159 11.27 -3.92 -4.97
N LEU A 160 11.36 -2.90 -5.83
CA LEU A 160 10.74 -2.94 -7.17
C LEU A 160 11.31 -4.07 -8.03
N LEU A 161 12.61 -4.33 -8.00
CA LEU A 161 13.22 -5.45 -8.72
C LEU A 161 12.67 -6.80 -8.24
N ALA A 162 12.55 -7.00 -6.92
CA ALA A 162 11.96 -8.21 -6.35
C ALA A 162 10.47 -8.36 -6.76
N LEU A 163 9.69 -7.29 -6.65
CA LEU A 163 8.27 -7.30 -7.02
C LEU A 163 8.06 -7.51 -8.52
N LEU A 164 8.89 -6.92 -9.38
CA LEU A 164 8.87 -7.16 -10.83
C LEU A 164 9.18 -8.63 -11.15
N SER A 165 10.14 -9.24 -10.45
CA SER A 165 10.42 -10.66 -10.60
C SER A 165 9.22 -11.53 -10.23
N ILE A 166 8.51 -11.20 -9.13
CA ILE A 166 7.28 -11.89 -8.74
C ILE A 166 6.17 -11.66 -9.78
N PHE A 167 6.04 -10.44 -10.29
CA PHE A 167 5.04 -10.09 -11.29
C PHE A 167 5.23 -10.87 -12.59
N LEU A 168 6.47 -11.02 -13.05
CA LEU A 168 6.80 -11.70 -14.31
C LEU A 168 6.79 -13.23 -14.18
N PHE A 169 7.27 -13.77 -13.05
CA PHE A 169 7.53 -15.21 -12.89
C PHE A 169 6.64 -15.87 -11.83
N GLY A 170 5.93 -15.12 -10.98
CA GLY A 170 5.15 -15.64 -9.84
C GLY A 170 3.80 -16.28 -10.21
N GLY A 171 3.43 -16.26 -11.49
CA GLY A 171 2.16 -16.83 -11.97
C GLY A 171 0.95 -15.94 -11.68
N GLU A 172 -0.22 -16.36 -12.19
CA GLU A 172 -1.46 -15.55 -12.17
C GLU A 172 -1.94 -15.17 -10.75
N ILE A 173 -1.69 -16.05 -9.78
CA ILE A 173 -2.16 -15.84 -8.39
C ILE A 173 -1.48 -14.63 -7.74
N LEU A 174 -0.21 -14.41 -8.04
CA LEU A 174 0.59 -13.33 -7.44
C LEU A 174 0.61 -12.04 -8.26
N LYS A 175 0.10 -12.06 -9.50
CA LYS A 175 0.11 -10.87 -10.38
C LYS A 175 -0.63 -9.68 -9.79
N GLY A 176 -1.84 -9.87 -9.28
CA GLY A 176 -2.61 -8.79 -8.67
C GLY A 176 -1.90 -8.19 -7.45
N PHE A 177 -1.43 -9.06 -6.56
CA PHE A 177 -0.67 -8.65 -5.37
C PHE A 177 0.60 -7.86 -5.73
N SER A 178 1.43 -8.43 -6.59
CA SER A 178 2.70 -7.80 -6.98
C SER A 178 2.48 -6.49 -7.75
N LEU A 179 1.45 -6.40 -8.60
CA LEU A 179 1.09 -5.15 -9.27
C LEU A 179 0.68 -4.07 -8.27
N ALA A 180 -0.18 -4.40 -7.30
CA ALA A 180 -0.57 -3.47 -6.24
C ALA A 180 0.64 -2.98 -5.47
N MET A 181 1.54 -3.89 -5.09
CA MET A 181 2.77 -3.55 -4.37
C MET A 181 3.72 -2.68 -5.19
N ILE A 182 3.89 -2.96 -6.50
CA ILE A 182 4.71 -2.12 -7.40
C ILE A 182 4.17 -0.68 -7.41
N LEU A 183 2.85 -0.52 -7.63
CA LEU A 183 2.20 0.79 -7.60
C LEU A 183 2.39 1.45 -6.23
N GLY A 184 2.18 0.72 -5.14
CA GLY A 184 2.32 1.23 -3.78
C GLY A 184 3.74 1.70 -3.45
N VAL A 185 4.78 0.98 -3.90
CA VAL A 185 6.18 1.38 -3.69
C VAL A 185 6.49 2.66 -4.48
N ILE A 186 6.05 2.77 -5.74
CA ILE A 186 6.27 3.97 -6.57
C ILE A 186 5.54 5.17 -5.96
N LEU A 187 4.25 5.00 -5.63
CA LEU A 187 3.43 6.06 -5.06
C LEU A 187 3.92 6.47 -3.68
N GLY A 188 4.30 5.53 -2.81
CA GLY A 188 4.80 5.80 -1.47
C GLY A 188 6.14 6.54 -1.48
N THR A 189 7.04 6.20 -2.39
CA THR A 189 8.28 6.95 -2.58
C THR A 189 8.00 8.38 -3.06
N TYR A 190 7.06 8.54 -4.01
CA TYR A 190 6.64 9.85 -4.49
C TYR A 190 5.97 10.67 -3.38
N SER A 191 5.00 10.11 -2.67
CA SER A 191 4.21 10.81 -1.67
C SER A 191 5.03 11.25 -0.46
N SER A 192 6.01 10.45 -0.04
CA SER A 192 6.94 10.81 1.04
C SER A 192 7.71 12.09 0.73
N ILE A 193 8.11 12.29 -0.52
CA ILE A 193 8.87 13.46 -0.96
C ILE A 193 7.95 14.64 -1.29
N PHE A 194 6.90 14.41 -2.08
CA PHE A 194 6.12 15.48 -2.72
C PHE A 194 4.78 15.78 -2.04
N ILE A 195 4.36 15.01 -1.04
CA ILE A 195 3.14 15.26 -0.26
C ILE A 195 3.48 15.46 1.22
N ALA A 196 4.11 14.48 1.86
CA ALA A 196 4.38 14.52 3.28
C ALA A 196 5.27 15.72 3.68
N ASN A 197 6.37 15.94 2.96
CA ASN A 197 7.31 17.02 3.28
C ASN A 197 6.81 18.43 2.95
N PRO A 198 6.16 18.73 1.81
CA PRO A 198 5.58 20.04 1.57
C PRO A 198 4.54 20.47 2.61
N LEU A 199 3.83 19.52 3.22
CA LEU A 199 2.91 19.84 4.31
C LEU A 199 3.63 20.37 5.56
N LEU A 200 4.86 19.94 5.85
CA LEU A 200 5.67 20.54 6.92
C LEU A 200 5.99 22.01 6.65
N VAL A 201 6.27 22.34 5.38
CA VAL A 201 6.50 23.73 4.95
C VAL A 201 5.21 24.55 5.10
N PHE A 202 4.08 23.99 4.68
CA PHE A 202 2.75 24.62 4.81
C PHE A 202 2.40 24.91 6.27
N PHE A 203 2.65 23.97 7.19
CA PHE A 203 2.43 24.14 8.63
C PHE A 203 3.50 24.98 9.33
N LYS A 204 4.49 25.50 8.59
CA LYS A 204 5.58 26.34 9.12
C LYS A 204 6.29 25.69 10.31
N VAL A 205 6.57 24.39 10.21
CA VAL A 205 7.33 23.66 11.22
C VAL A 205 8.67 24.38 11.48
N SER A 206 9.05 24.48 12.74
CA SER A 206 10.26 25.22 13.14
C SER A 206 10.97 24.51 14.28
N GLN A 207 12.19 24.96 14.60
CA GLN A 207 12.94 24.44 15.73
C GLN A 207 12.17 24.49 17.05
N LYS A 208 11.38 25.55 17.27
CA LYS A 208 10.52 25.69 18.46
C LYS A 208 9.45 24.60 18.56
N THR A 209 9.00 24.07 17.42
CA THR A 209 8.01 22.98 17.37
C THR A 209 8.62 21.70 17.94
N VAL A 210 9.88 21.42 17.62
CA VAL A 210 10.57 20.17 17.99
C VAL A 210 11.17 20.23 19.40
N LEU A 211 11.66 21.39 19.84
CA LEU A 211 12.28 21.54 21.18
C LEU A 211 11.26 21.62 22.34
N LYS A 212 9.99 21.85 22.04
CA LYS A 212 8.94 21.98 23.06
C LYS A 212 8.58 20.65 23.74
N GLU A 213 8.90 19.52 23.13
CA GLU A 213 8.63 18.18 23.68
C GLU A 213 9.80 17.59 24.50
N ASP A 214 10.99 18.16 24.42
CA ASP A 214 12.15 17.69 25.20
C ASP A 214 12.19 18.26 26.64
N ASN A 215 11.15 19.02 27.06
CA ASN A 215 10.92 19.55 28.43
C ASN A 215 9.62 18.98 29.01
#